data_5e8f5edf14301bdbbd1e80abbdd1c085
#
_entry.id   5e8f5edf14301bdbbd1e80abbdd1c085
#
_cell.length_a   1.000
_cell.length_b   1.000
_cell.length_c   1.000
_cell.angle_alpha   90.00
_cell.angle_beta   90.00
_cell.angle_gamma   90.00
#
_symmetry.space_group_name_H-M   'P 1'
#
loop_
_entity.id
_entity.type
_entity.pdbx_description
1 polymer ?
#
loop_
_entity_poly.entity_id
_entity_poly.type
_entity_poly.pdbx_seq_one_letter_code
_entity_poly.pdbx_strand_id
1 'polypeptide(L)'
;LGVEKLKDTGYGGLPVANPGTLTPQVMPNGSAPGNFAQLASAYRAKHGVSKDDLKRAIAHVSVKSHANGAKNSKAHLQKPITVDQVLNAPMIAEPLGLFDCCGVSDGAACAIVTTPEIARAMGKKNLTMVKALQLSVSNGYESQYNGWDGSHFHTARIAAGKAYREAGIERPREQISMIEVHDCFSITELVTMEDLFISPEGQGWRDVMDGFYDADGGVPCQIDGGLKCFGHPIGASGLRMLYEMYLQLQGRAGPRQLKDPVFGMTHNLGGAPASNVCSVAIIGQEGA
;
A
#
# COMPACT_ATOMS: atom_id res chain seq x y z
N LEU A 1 -14.63 -6.59 11.71
CA LEU A 1 -15.25 -6.94 10.45
C LEU A 1 -15.17 -5.74 9.49
N GLY A 2 -14.66 -5.98 8.30
CA GLY A 2 -14.69 -5.04 7.19
C GLY A 2 -15.39 -5.70 6.00
N VAL A 3 -16.28 -4.98 5.33
CA VAL A 3 -17.04 -5.48 4.19
C VAL A 3 -17.25 -4.35 3.19
N GLU A 4 -17.20 -4.69 1.91
CA GLU A 4 -17.47 -3.76 0.83
C GLU A 4 -18.20 -4.44 -0.30
N LYS A 5 -19.18 -3.76 -0.88
CA LYS A 5 -19.91 -4.17 -2.07
C LYS A 5 -19.87 -3.07 -3.11
N LEU A 6 -18.72 -2.94 -3.77
CA LEU A 6 -18.42 -1.85 -4.66
C LEU A 6 -18.66 -2.21 -6.13
N LYS A 7 -18.27 -3.44 -6.52
CA LYS A 7 -18.42 -3.93 -7.91
C LYS A 7 -19.87 -4.17 -8.29
N ASP A 8 -20.64 -4.78 -7.42
CA ASP A 8 -22.06 -5.09 -7.64
C ASP A 8 -22.98 -3.86 -7.77
N THR A 9 -22.52 -2.70 -7.32
CA THR A 9 -23.26 -1.44 -7.50
C THR A 9 -23.20 -0.91 -8.93
N GLY A 10 -22.44 -1.55 -9.81
CA GLY A 10 -22.20 -1.11 -11.20
C GLY A 10 -21.20 0.04 -11.32
N TYR A 11 -20.51 0.38 -10.25
CA TYR A 11 -19.52 1.45 -10.24
C TYR A 11 -18.25 1.05 -10.99
N GLY A 12 -17.83 1.89 -11.94
CA GLY A 12 -16.53 1.78 -12.61
C GLY A 12 -15.37 2.42 -11.83
N GLY A 13 -15.64 2.99 -10.66
CA GLY A 13 -14.69 3.66 -9.78
C GLY A 13 -15.40 4.43 -8.68
N LEU A 14 -14.66 4.94 -7.70
CA LEU A 14 -15.24 5.77 -6.63
C LEU A 14 -15.64 7.14 -7.18
N PRO A 15 -16.86 7.63 -6.89
CA PRO A 15 -17.21 9.02 -7.18
C PRO A 15 -16.32 9.93 -6.33
N VAL A 16 -15.66 10.86 -6.96
CA VAL A 16 -14.99 11.94 -6.22
C VAL A 16 -16.08 12.93 -5.80
N ALA A 17 -16.30 13.03 -4.49
CA ALA A 17 -17.14 14.09 -3.95
C ALA A 17 -16.44 15.42 -4.20
N ASN A 18 -17.01 16.25 -5.08
CA ASN A 18 -16.57 17.62 -5.27
C ASN A 18 -17.30 18.53 -4.27
N PRO A 19 -16.65 18.96 -3.19
CA PRO A 19 -17.30 19.74 -2.14
C PRO A 19 -17.56 21.19 -2.54
N GLY A 20 -17.40 21.57 -3.81
CA GLY A 20 -17.64 22.94 -4.26
C GLY A 20 -17.71 23.10 -5.77
N THR A 21 -18.44 24.13 -6.21
CA THR A 21 -18.67 24.44 -7.63
C THR A 21 -17.43 24.92 -8.38
N LEU A 22 -16.40 25.41 -7.68
CA LEU A 22 -15.16 25.89 -8.29
C LEU A 22 -14.11 24.78 -8.47
N THR A 23 -14.23 23.68 -7.75
CA THR A 23 -13.24 22.58 -7.80
C THR A 23 -13.09 21.98 -9.20
N PRO A 24 -14.16 21.70 -9.98
CA PRO A 24 -14.01 21.18 -11.34
C PRO A 24 -13.39 22.18 -12.32
N GLN A 25 -13.49 23.47 -12.04
CA GLN A 25 -12.94 24.52 -12.91
C GLN A 25 -11.47 24.79 -12.63
N VAL A 26 -11.05 24.65 -11.36
CA VAL A 26 -9.66 24.92 -10.90
C VAL A 26 -8.83 23.66 -10.87
N MET A 27 -9.45 22.50 -10.58
CA MET A 27 -8.83 21.19 -10.55
C MET A 27 -9.64 20.20 -11.38
N PRO A 28 -9.45 20.15 -12.70
CA PRO A 28 -10.24 19.31 -13.60
C PRO A 28 -10.06 17.81 -13.39
N ASN A 29 -9.13 17.38 -12.55
CA ASN A 29 -8.86 15.98 -12.24
C ASN A 29 -9.80 15.42 -11.18
N GLY A 30 -11.08 15.32 -11.50
CA GLY A 30 -12.10 14.75 -10.63
C GLY A 30 -12.05 13.22 -10.48
N SER A 31 -11.04 12.54 -11.01
CA SER A 31 -10.89 11.09 -10.90
C SER A 31 -9.76 10.68 -9.95
N ALA A 32 -9.88 9.54 -9.28
CA ALA A 32 -8.81 9.01 -8.45
C ALA A 32 -7.51 8.77 -9.26
N PRO A 33 -7.51 8.13 -10.44
CA PRO A 33 -6.30 8.00 -11.24
C PRO A 33 -5.65 9.34 -11.58
N GLY A 34 -6.44 10.38 -11.89
CA GLY A 34 -5.92 11.72 -12.19
C GLY A 34 -5.18 12.36 -11.02
N ASN A 35 -5.72 12.24 -9.80
CA ASN A 35 -5.06 12.77 -8.60
C ASN A 35 -3.72 12.08 -8.34
N PHE A 36 -3.65 10.75 -8.48
CA PHE A 36 -2.41 10.01 -8.27
C PHE A 36 -1.42 10.14 -9.44
N ALA A 37 -1.89 10.45 -10.65
CA ALA A 37 -1.03 10.83 -11.77
C ALA A 37 -0.32 12.17 -11.52
N GLN A 38 -0.97 13.11 -10.83
CA GLN A 38 -0.32 14.35 -10.37
C GLN A 38 0.79 14.07 -9.35
N LEU A 39 0.56 13.16 -8.39
CA LEU A 39 1.60 12.70 -7.46
C LEU A 39 2.81 12.13 -8.22
N ALA A 40 2.57 11.29 -9.24
CA ALA A 40 3.63 10.73 -10.08
C ALA A 40 4.43 11.83 -10.80
N SER A 41 3.74 12.84 -11.33
CA SER A 41 4.37 13.96 -12.01
C SER A 41 5.18 14.84 -11.05
N ALA A 42 4.66 15.11 -9.85
CA ALA A 42 5.36 15.86 -8.81
C ALA A 42 6.60 15.11 -8.30
N TYR A 43 6.47 13.82 -8.02
CA TYR A 43 7.59 12.95 -7.62
C TYR A 43 8.72 12.98 -8.66
N ARG A 44 8.37 12.78 -9.93
CA ARG A 44 9.32 12.82 -11.04
C ARG A 44 10.03 14.17 -11.15
N ALA A 45 9.29 15.26 -11.06
CA ALA A 45 9.82 16.61 -11.16
C ALA A 45 10.78 16.93 -10.00
N LYS A 46 10.39 16.58 -8.77
CA LYS A 46 11.21 16.83 -7.57
C LYS A 46 12.53 16.07 -7.60
N HIS A 47 12.51 14.81 -7.98
CA HIS A 47 13.67 13.92 -7.89
C HIS A 47 14.43 13.77 -9.20
N GLY A 48 14.04 14.50 -10.26
CA GLY A 48 14.71 14.45 -11.56
C GLY A 48 14.65 13.10 -12.26
N VAL A 49 13.63 12.30 -11.96
CA VAL A 49 13.45 10.97 -12.57
C VAL A 49 12.94 11.13 -14.00
N SER A 50 13.53 10.42 -14.96
CA SER A 50 13.05 10.43 -16.34
C SER A 50 11.65 9.83 -16.46
N LYS A 51 10.91 10.17 -17.54
CA LYS A 51 9.60 9.55 -17.79
C LYS A 51 9.70 8.03 -17.91
N ASP A 52 10.72 7.57 -18.61
CA ASP A 52 10.92 6.14 -18.89
C ASP A 52 11.31 5.37 -17.63
N ASP A 53 12.20 5.92 -16.81
CA ASP A 53 12.61 5.28 -15.57
C ASP A 53 11.44 5.19 -14.58
N LEU A 54 10.66 6.27 -14.40
CA LEU A 54 9.48 6.21 -13.54
C LEU A 54 8.47 5.21 -14.06
N LYS A 55 8.20 5.20 -15.39
CA LYS A 55 7.23 4.27 -15.99
C LYS A 55 7.67 2.82 -15.83
N ARG A 56 8.96 2.52 -15.97
CA ARG A 56 9.51 1.18 -15.73
C ARG A 56 9.41 0.78 -14.26
N ALA A 57 9.71 1.69 -13.34
CA ALA A 57 9.60 1.42 -11.90
C ALA A 57 8.16 1.10 -11.49
N ILE A 58 7.17 1.91 -11.89
CA ILE A 58 5.77 1.61 -11.57
C ILE A 58 5.26 0.36 -12.30
N ALA A 59 5.79 0.04 -13.49
CA ALA A 59 5.50 -1.23 -14.15
C ALA A 59 6.05 -2.43 -13.38
N HIS A 60 7.25 -2.32 -12.79
CA HIS A 60 7.82 -3.38 -11.93
C HIS A 60 6.93 -3.63 -10.70
N VAL A 61 6.41 -2.59 -10.06
CA VAL A 61 5.42 -2.73 -8.97
C VAL A 61 4.24 -3.60 -9.41
N SER A 62 3.68 -3.35 -10.59
CA SER A 62 2.55 -4.13 -11.11
C SER A 62 2.93 -5.58 -11.39
N VAL A 63 4.09 -5.81 -12.02
CA VAL A 63 4.60 -7.16 -12.31
C VAL A 63 4.84 -7.95 -11.03
N LYS A 64 5.48 -7.35 -10.02
CA LYS A 64 5.70 -7.94 -8.70
C LYS A 64 4.38 -8.37 -8.05
N SER A 65 3.39 -7.46 -8.00
CA SER A 65 2.08 -7.75 -7.39
C SER A 65 1.37 -8.90 -8.11
N HIS A 66 1.43 -8.95 -9.43
CA HIS A 66 0.84 -10.05 -10.23
C HIS A 66 1.59 -11.37 -10.03
N ALA A 67 2.91 -11.36 -9.92
CA ALA A 67 3.71 -12.56 -9.63
C ALA A 67 3.38 -13.13 -8.23
N ASN A 68 3.17 -12.27 -7.24
CA ASN A 68 2.76 -12.64 -5.89
C ASN A 68 1.31 -13.12 -5.84
N GLY A 69 0.38 -12.40 -6.48
CA GLY A 69 -1.03 -12.77 -6.56
C GLY A 69 -1.25 -14.13 -7.22
N ALA A 70 -0.41 -14.51 -8.18
CA ALA A 70 -0.45 -15.82 -8.82
C ALA A 70 -0.19 -16.98 -7.85
N LYS A 71 0.48 -16.72 -6.73
CA LYS A 71 0.74 -17.71 -5.66
C LYS A 71 -0.35 -17.72 -4.58
N ASN A 72 -1.36 -16.86 -4.68
CA ASN A 72 -2.41 -16.71 -3.69
C ASN A 72 -3.76 -17.20 -4.24
N SER A 73 -4.22 -18.36 -3.77
CA SER A 73 -5.50 -18.94 -4.20
C SER A 73 -6.73 -18.08 -3.88
N LYS A 74 -6.58 -17.07 -2.99
CA LYS A 74 -7.64 -16.12 -2.65
C LYS A 74 -7.58 -14.83 -3.45
N ALA A 75 -6.52 -14.61 -4.24
CA ALA A 75 -6.41 -13.43 -5.07
C ALA A 75 -7.43 -13.45 -6.21
N HIS A 76 -8.01 -12.29 -6.50
CA HIS A 76 -8.94 -12.10 -7.61
C HIS A 76 -8.22 -12.28 -8.96
N LEU A 77 -7.00 -11.76 -9.09
CA LEU A 77 -6.17 -11.91 -10.27
C LEU A 77 -4.97 -12.82 -9.95
N GLN A 78 -4.93 -13.99 -10.60
CA GLN A 78 -3.93 -15.03 -10.35
C GLN A 78 -3.03 -15.29 -11.55
N LYS A 79 -2.82 -14.29 -12.41
CA LYS A 79 -1.99 -14.43 -13.61
C LYS A 79 -0.79 -13.50 -13.55
N PRO A 80 0.44 -14.01 -13.72
CA PRO A 80 1.61 -13.17 -13.92
C PRO A 80 1.47 -12.32 -15.19
N ILE A 81 2.09 -11.16 -15.17
CA ILE A 81 2.19 -10.26 -16.33
C ILE A 81 3.65 -9.85 -16.53
N THR A 82 3.97 -9.32 -17.71
CA THR A 82 5.30 -8.84 -18.05
C THR A 82 5.36 -7.32 -18.03
N VAL A 83 6.56 -6.75 -17.91
CA VAL A 83 6.79 -5.30 -18.03
C VAL A 83 6.23 -4.77 -19.36
N ASP A 84 6.46 -5.49 -20.47
CA ASP A 84 5.96 -5.08 -21.79
C ASP A 84 4.43 -5.03 -21.84
N GLN A 85 3.74 -5.97 -21.20
CA GLN A 85 2.28 -5.92 -21.07
C GLN A 85 1.80 -4.69 -20.31
N VAL A 86 2.50 -4.31 -19.25
CA VAL A 86 2.17 -3.09 -18.48
C VAL A 86 2.43 -1.83 -19.28
N LEU A 87 3.59 -1.75 -19.96
CA LEU A 87 3.98 -0.58 -20.75
C LEU A 87 3.05 -0.34 -21.96
N ASN A 88 2.53 -1.41 -22.56
CA ASN A 88 1.64 -1.35 -23.72
C ASN A 88 0.15 -1.36 -23.34
N ALA A 89 -0.20 -1.35 -22.06
CA ALA A 89 -1.59 -1.32 -21.62
C ALA A 89 -2.26 0.04 -21.92
N PRO A 90 -3.59 0.07 -22.07
CA PRO A 90 -4.30 1.34 -22.25
C PRO A 90 -3.98 2.34 -21.13
N MET A 91 -3.69 3.59 -21.53
CA MET A 91 -3.44 4.68 -20.61
C MET A 91 -4.76 5.11 -19.92
N ILE A 92 -4.72 5.26 -18.61
CA ILE A 92 -5.87 5.74 -17.81
C ILE A 92 -5.68 7.21 -17.45
N ALA A 93 -4.53 7.56 -16.88
CA ALA A 93 -4.13 8.94 -16.57
C ALA A 93 -2.60 8.98 -16.52
N GLU A 94 -1.96 9.64 -17.51
CA GLU A 94 -0.49 9.59 -17.64
C GLU A 94 0.24 9.99 -16.35
N PRO A 95 1.21 9.16 -15.83
CA PRO A 95 1.80 7.97 -16.46
C PRO A 95 1.12 6.63 -16.14
N LEU A 96 -0.05 6.62 -15.51
CA LEU A 96 -0.75 5.43 -15.03
C LEU A 96 -1.53 4.75 -16.17
N GLY A 97 -1.17 3.51 -16.49
CA GLY A 97 -1.93 2.64 -17.38
C GLY A 97 -2.88 1.72 -16.59
N LEU A 98 -3.57 0.84 -17.33
CA LEU A 98 -4.57 -0.07 -16.75
C LEU A 98 -4.02 -0.92 -15.60
N PHE A 99 -2.84 -1.51 -15.77
CA PHE A 99 -2.21 -2.36 -14.75
C PHE A 99 -1.59 -1.57 -13.58
N ASP A 100 -1.47 -0.25 -13.70
CA ASP A 100 -1.03 0.61 -12.61
C ASP A 100 -2.16 0.94 -11.62
N CYS A 101 -3.40 0.59 -11.96
CA CYS A 101 -4.60 0.84 -11.16
C CYS A 101 -5.11 -0.45 -10.54
N CYS A 102 -5.60 -0.40 -9.29
CA CYS A 102 -6.35 -1.51 -8.71
C CYS A 102 -7.73 -1.66 -9.36
N GLY A 103 -8.28 -2.87 -9.31
CA GLY A 103 -9.65 -3.13 -9.74
C GLY A 103 -10.68 -2.77 -8.70
N VAL A 104 -11.94 -2.67 -9.12
CA VAL A 104 -13.10 -2.53 -8.25
C VAL A 104 -13.55 -3.92 -7.79
N SER A 105 -13.64 -4.16 -6.49
CA SER A 105 -13.89 -5.48 -5.92
C SER A 105 -14.93 -5.44 -4.82
N ASP A 106 -15.63 -6.57 -4.65
CA ASP A 106 -16.46 -6.86 -3.48
C ASP A 106 -15.70 -7.82 -2.57
N GLY A 107 -15.93 -7.76 -1.27
CA GLY A 107 -15.29 -8.69 -0.34
C GLY A 107 -15.47 -8.32 1.12
N ALA A 108 -15.04 -9.24 1.97
CA ALA A 108 -15.09 -9.09 3.41
C ALA A 108 -13.86 -9.70 4.08
N ALA A 109 -13.47 -9.12 5.20
CA ALA A 109 -12.44 -9.65 6.09
C ALA A 109 -12.82 -9.40 7.54
N CYS A 110 -12.36 -10.26 8.45
CA CYS A 110 -12.55 -10.05 9.88
C CYS A 110 -11.32 -10.50 10.66
N ALA A 111 -11.12 -9.86 11.80
CA ALA A 111 -10.13 -10.24 12.80
C ALA A 111 -10.75 -10.17 14.20
N ILE A 112 -10.27 -11.04 15.09
CA ILE A 112 -10.59 -10.99 16.51
C ILE A 112 -9.33 -10.49 17.21
N VAL A 113 -9.46 -9.38 17.91
CA VAL A 113 -8.38 -8.80 18.74
C VAL A 113 -8.76 -8.98 20.20
N THR A 114 -7.81 -9.49 21.00
CA THR A 114 -8.01 -9.74 22.42
C THR A 114 -6.70 -9.63 23.19
N THR A 115 -6.76 -9.73 24.52
CA THR A 115 -5.52 -9.75 25.31
C THR A 115 -4.77 -11.09 25.17
N PRO A 116 -3.45 -11.10 25.41
CA PRO A 116 -2.67 -12.34 25.38
C PRO A 116 -3.19 -13.41 26.35
N GLU A 117 -3.70 -13.02 27.51
CA GLU A 117 -4.24 -13.93 28.52
C GLU A 117 -5.48 -14.67 28.00
N ILE A 118 -6.40 -13.95 27.38
CA ILE A 118 -7.62 -14.53 26.78
C ILE A 118 -7.22 -15.44 25.60
N ALA A 119 -6.31 -14.99 24.76
CA ALA A 119 -5.84 -15.79 23.63
C ALA A 119 -5.25 -17.12 24.08
N ARG A 120 -4.41 -17.10 25.14
CA ARG A 120 -3.85 -18.34 25.73
C ARG A 120 -4.91 -19.22 26.37
N ALA A 121 -5.87 -18.63 27.06
CA ALA A 121 -7.01 -19.38 27.63
C ALA A 121 -7.85 -20.08 26.55
N MET A 122 -7.89 -19.52 25.33
CA MET A 122 -8.48 -20.12 24.14
C MET A 122 -7.57 -21.12 23.43
N GLY A 123 -6.44 -21.48 24.02
CA GLY A 123 -5.47 -22.46 23.46
C GLY A 123 -4.62 -21.95 22.31
N LYS A 124 -4.57 -20.62 22.09
CA LYS A 124 -3.68 -20.06 21.07
C LYS A 124 -2.23 -20.07 21.53
N LYS A 125 -1.35 -20.47 20.61
CA LYS A 125 0.10 -20.50 20.80
C LYS A 125 0.75 -19.59 19.77
N ASN A 126 1.99 -19.17 20.00
CA ASN A 126 2.74 -18.29 19.08
C ASN A 126 1.93 -17.04 18.72
N LEU A 127 1.64 -16.21 19.72
CA LEU A 127 0.77 -15.07 19.54
C LEU A 127 1.36 -14.05 18.57
N THR A 128 0.52 -13.57 17.68
CA THR A 128 0.82 -12.41 16.82
C THR A 128 0.28 -11.18 17.52
N MET A 129 1.16 -10.22 17.78
CA MET A 129 0.89 -9.04 18.61
C MET A 129 0.81 -7.79 17.75
N VAL A 130 -0.10 -6.89 18.08
CA VAL A 130 -0.07 -5.51 17.59
C VAL A 130 1.00 -4.76 18.41
N LYS A 131 2.11 -4.41 17.77
CA LYS A 131 3.24 -3.69 18.39
C LYS A 131 3.06 -2.18 18.31
N ALA A 132 2.40 -1.71 17.26
CA ALA A 132 2.01 -0.32 17.09
C ALA A 132 0.76 -0.19 16.24
N LEU A 133 -0.04 0.86 16.52
CA LEU A 133 -1.15 1.26 15.68
C LEU A 133 -1.30 2.78 15.72
N GLN A 134 -0.99 3.44 14.62
CA GLN A 134 -1.02 4.88 14.52
C GLN A 134 -1.93 5.37 13.40
N LEU A 135 -2.57 6.49 13.64
CA LEU A 135 -3.41 7.19 12.67
C LEU A 135 -2.94 8.64 12.53
N SER A 136 -2.95 9.13 11.30
CA SER A 136 -2.73 10.54 10.98
C SER A 136 -3.78 11.00 9.96
N VAL A 137 -4.29 12.20 10.15
CA VAL A 137 -5.32 12.82 9.29
C VAL A 137 -4.76 14.12 8.75
N SER A 138 -4.98 14.39 7.46
CA SER A 138 -4.65 15.67 6.86
C SER A 138 -5.33 16.81 7.62
N ASN A 139 -4.56 17.83 7.95
CA ASN A 139 -5.02 19.01 8.66
C ASN A 139 -5.17 20.24 7.75
N GLY A 140 -5.13 20.03 6.44
CA GLY A 140 -5.15 21.08 5.43
C GLY A 140 -3.75 21.56 5.01
N TYR A 141 -2.67 20.98 5.55
CA TYR A 141 -1.29 21.31 5.16
C TYR A 141 -1.09 21.16 3.65
N GLU A 142 -1.52 20.02 3.09
CA GLU A 142 -1.34 19.68 1.67
C GLU A 142 -2.28 20.48 0.74
N SER A 143 -3.28 21.14 1.30
CA SER A 143 -4.28 21.93 0.54
C SER A 143 -4.00 23.44 0.55
N GLN A 144 -2.93 23.90 1.20
CA GLN A 144 -2.57 25.29 1.36
C GLN A 144 -1.24 25.63 0.66
N TYR A 145 -1.00 26.92 0.43
CA TYR A 145 0.27 27.44 -0.13
C TYR A 145 1.38 27.43 0.93
N ASN A 146 1.74 26.30 1.45
CA ASN A 146 2.62 26.18 2.62
C ASN A 146 3.87 25.32 2.38
N GLY A 147 4.19 25.04 1.11
CA GLY A 147 5.42 24.35 0.74
C GLY A 147 5.29 22.84 0.54
N TRP A 148 4.08 22.25 0.65
CA TRP A 148 3.88 20.88 0.16
C TRP A 148 3.98 20.84 -1.37
N ASP A 149 4.85 19.99 -1.87
CA ASP A 149 5.22 19.92 -3.29
C ASP A 149 4.45 18.86 -4.09
N GLY A 150 3.52 18.17 -3.46
CA GLY A 150 2.70 17.14 -4.11
C GLY A 150 3.40 15.80 -4.33
N SER A 151 4.64 15.61 -3.86
CA SER A 151 5.46 14.43 -4.16
C SER A 151 5.46 13.35 -3.10
N HIS A 152 4.76 13.55 -1.99
CA HIS A 152 4.78 12.67 -0.81
C HIS A 152 3.46 12.71 -0.03
N PHE A 153 3.25 11.73 0.84
CA PHE A 153 2.12 11.68 1.79
C PHE A 153 2.59 12.13 3.17
N HIS A 154 2.30 13.37 3.53
CA HIS A 154 2.70 13.91 4.83
C HIS A 154 2.13 13.11 6.01
N THR A 155 0.88 12.65 5.90
CA THR A 155 0.24 11.81 6.91
C THR A 155 0.94 10.46 7.11
N ALA A 156 1.46 9.85 6.02
CA ALA A 156 2.19 8.59 6.11
C ALA A 156 3.50 8.76 6.89
N ARG A 157 4.26 9.82 6.64
CA ARG A 157 5.50 10.15 7.38
C ARG A 157 5.21 10.32 8.88
N ILE A 158 4.13 11.03 9.23
CA ILE A 158 3.73 11.23 10.63
C ILE A 158 3.33 9.90 11.29
N ALA A 159 2.47 9.11 10.63
CA ALA A 159 2.00 7.85 11.18
C ALA A 159 3.14 6.84 11.34
N ALA A 160 4.01 6.69 10.34
CA ALA A 160 5.18 5.80 10.38
C ALA A 160 6.14 6.17 11.52
N GLY A 161 6.53 7.45 11.64
CA GLY A 161 7.43 7.89 12.70
C GLY A 161 6.87 7.69 14.11
N LYS A 162 5.53 7.79 14.29
CA LYS A 162 4.88 7.44 15.56
C LYS A 162 4.85 5.94 15.79
N ALA A 163 4.52 5.15 14.77
CA ALA A 163 4.45 3.69 14.87
C ALA A 163 5.82 3.08 15.20
N TYR A 164 6.90 3.57 14.61
CA TYR A 164 8.25 3.11 14.92
C TYR A 164 8.64 3.38 16.38
N ARG A 165 8.34 4.58 16.90
CA ARG A 165 8.59 4.88 18.31
C ARG A 165 7.79 3.99 19.25
N GLU A 166 6.52 3.72 18.94
CA GLU A 166 5.65 2.85 19.73
C GLU A 166 6.15 1.39 19.72
N ALA A 167 6.64 0.90 18.57
CA ALA A 167 7.15 -0.46 18.40
C ALA A 167 8.62 -0.62 18.80
N GLY A 168 9.35 0.46 19.14
CA GLY A 168 10.79 0.39 19.44
C GLY A 168 11.66 0.10 18.20
N ILE A 169 11.21 0.48 17.01
CA ILE A 169 11.96 0.29 15.75
C ILE A 169 12.78 1.55 15.45
N GLU A 170 14.09 1.38 15.36
CA GLU A 170 15.05 2.46 15.09
C GLU A 170 15.55 2.48 13.64
N ARG A 171 15.63 1.29 13.02
CA ARG A 171 16.14 1.10 11.66
C ARG A 171 15.12 0.32 10.82
N PRO A 172 14.04 0.99 10.35
CA PRO A 172 12.92 0.30 9.71
C PRO A 172 13.33 -0.54 8.49
N ARG A 173 14.25 -0.05 7.65
CA ARG A 173 14.76 -0.78 6.47
C ARG A 173 15.40 -2.13 6.83
N GLU A 174 15.95 -2.27 8.03
CA GLU A 174 16.64 -3.49 8.49
C GLU A 174 15.75 -4.36 9.38
N GLN A 175 14.80 -3.76 10.10
CA GLN A 175 14.01 -4.45 11.12
C GLN A 175 12.64 -4.90 10.63
N ILE A 176 12.06 -4.22 9.64
CA ILE A 176 10.79 -4.64 9.03
C ILE A 176 11.07 -5.79 8.05
N SER A 177 10.41 -6.90 8.26
CA SER A 177 10.59 -8.13 7.46
C SER A 177 9.69 -8.19 6.23
N MET A 178 8.56 -7.45 6.24
CA MET A 178 7.57 -7.46 5.17
C MET A 178 6.59 -6.30 5.32
N ILE A 179 6.03 -5.85 4.19
CA ILE A 179 5.11 -4.72 4.15
C ILE A 179 3.91 -5.04 3.26
N GLU A 180 2.72 -4.65 3.71
CA GLU A 180 1.52 -4.51 2.89
C GLU A 180 1.10 -3.05 2.89
N VAL A 181 1.01 -2.41 1.73
CA VAL A 181 0.69 -0.99 1.62
C VAL A 181 -0.55 -0.75 0.77
N HIS A 182 -1.07 0.46 0.82
CA HIS A 182 -2.18 0.88 -0.02
C HIS A 182 -1.68 1.15 -1.45
N ASP A 183 -1.63 0.10 -2.27
CA ASP A 183 -1.17 0.15 -3.66
C ASP A 183 -2.32 0.35 -4.66
N CYS A 184 -3.28 1.21 -4.33
CA CYS A 184 -4.38 1.53 -5.25
C CYS A 184 -3.88 1.95 -6.64
N PHE A 185 -2.70 2.58 -6.70
CA PHE A 185 -1.92 2.84 -7.90
C PHE A 185 -0.46 2.46 -7.65
N SER A 186 0.26 2.07 -8.70
CA SER A 186 1.68 1.68 -8.58
C SER A 186 2.55 2.79 -8.01
N ILE A 187 2.28 4.04 -8.37
CA ILE A 187 3.00 5.20 -7.82
C ILE A 187 2.77 5.37 -6.32
N THR A 188 1.58 4.99 -5.81
CA THR A 188 1.29 5.09 -4.38
C THR A 188 2.22 4.17 -3.59
N GLU A 189 2.41 2.93 -4.02
CA GLU A 189 3.36 2.01 -3.39
C GLU A 189 4.78 2.61 -3.40
N LEU A 190 5.26 3.05 -4.56
CA LEU A 190 6.61 3.58 -4.72
C LEU A 190 6.89 4.76 -3.76
N VAL A 191 6.00 5.76 -3.74
CA VAL A 191 6.13 6.94 -2.87
C VAL A 191 6.01 6.56 -1.39
N THR A 192 5.10 5.65 -1.08
CA THR A 192 4.88 5.18 0.29
C THR A 192 6.14 4.53 0.88
N MET A 193 6.98 3.85 0.09
CA MET A 193 8.23 3.27 0.60
C MET A 193 9.20 4.31 1.14
N GLU A 194 9.23 5.50 0.55
CA GLU A 194 10.02 6.63 1.05
C GLU A 194 9.35 7.27 2.28
N ASP A 195 8.04 7.43 2.26
CA ASP A 195 7.27 8.02 3.35
C ASP A 195 7.22 7.13 4.61
N LEU A 196 7.41 5.83 4.43
CA LEU A 196 7.62 4.86 5.51
C LEU A 196 9.10 4.74 5.94
N PHE A 197 9.99 5.55 5.40
CA PHE A 197 11.44 5.54 5.70
C PHE A 197 12.13 4.19 5.44
N ILE A 198 11.60 3.38 4.53
CA ILE A 198 12.23 2.14 4.07
C ILE A 198 13.22 2.43 2.95
N SER A 199 12.82 3.22 1.95
CA SER A 199 13.73 3.80 0.97
C SER A 199 14.16 5.20 1.38
N PRO A 200 15.42 5.62 1.10
CA PRO A 200 15.79 7.01 1.18
C PRO A 200 14.97 7.88 0.21
N GLU A 201 14.70 9.12 0.57
CA GLU A 201 13.92 10.03 -0.27
C GLU A 201 14.55 10.20 -1.67
N GLY A 202 13.75 10.05 -2.71
CA GLY A 202 14.17 10.08 -4.11
C GLY A 202 14.88 8.82 -4.62
N GLN A 203 14.96 7.74 -3.83
CA GLN A 203 15.59 6.48 -4.21
C GLN A 203 14.60 5.31 -4.33
N GLY A 204 13.35 5.49 -3.93
CA GLY A 204 12.34 4.42 -3.95
C GLY A 204 12.18 3.76 -5.32
N TRP A 205 12.24 4.54 -6.39
CA TRP A 205 12.16 4.01 -7.75
C TRP A 205 13.34 3.09 -8.11
N ARG A 206 14.54 3.34 -7.57
CA ARG A 206 15.71 2.46 -7.76
C ARG A 206 15.57 1.18 -6.96
N ASP A 207 15.22 1.30 -5.68
CA ASP A 207 14.96 0.12 -4.85
C ASP A 207 13.91 -0.81 -5.48
N VAL A 208 12.86 -0.23 -6.10
CA VAL A 208 11.86 -1.01 -6.85
C VAL A 208 12.50 -1.69 -8.05
N MET A 209 13.29 -0.98 -8.86
CA MET A 209 13.93 -1.53 -10.06
C MET A 209 14.99 -2.58 -9.74
N ASP A 210 15.65 -2.46 -8.59
CA ASP A 210 16.66 -3.41 -8.09
C ASP A 210 16.04 -4.64 -7.41
N GLY A 211 14.70 -4.72 -7.35
CA GLY A 211 13.97 -5.84 -6.75
C GLY A 211 14.00 -5.87 -5.22
N PHE A 212 14.34 -4.75 -4.57
CA PHE A 212 14.42 -4.69 -3.10
C PHE A 212 13.10 -5.07 -2.41
N TYR A 213 11.97 -4.83 -3.09
CA TYR A 213 10.61 -5.13 -2.62
C TYR A 213 10.00 -6.40 -3.20
N ASP A 214 10.75 -7.16 -3.99
CA ASP A 214 10.32 -8.45 -4.52
C ASP A 214 10.22 -9.50 -3.40
N ALA A 215 9.59 -10.64 -3.66
CA ALA A 215 9.33 -11.67 -2.66
C ALA A 215 10.61 -12.24 -1.99
N ASP A 216 11.74 -12.17 -2.68
CA ASP A 216 13.08 -12.58 -2.22
C ASP A 216 14.01 -11.37 -1.99
N GLY A 217 13.47 -10.15 -2.01
CA GLY A 217 14.21 -8.91 -1.79
C GLY A 217 14.45 -8.59 -0.32
N GLY A 218 14.98 -7.39 -0.07
CA GLY A 218 15.34 -6.94 1.28
C GLY A 218 14.15 -6.73 2.21
N VAL A 219 13.07 -6.11 1.69
CA VAL A 219 11.81 -5.93 2.42
C VAL A 219 10.65 -6.29 1.48
N PRO A 220 10.25 -7.56 1.41
CA PRO A 220 9.16 -8.01 0.56
C PRO A 220 7.87 -7.21 0.76
N CYS A 221 7.25 -6.78 -0.36
CA CYS A 221 6.04 -5.98 -0.35
C CYS A 221 4.94 -6.63 -1.17
N GLN A 222 3.69 -6.57 -0.65
CA GLN A 222 2.49 -7.08 -1.34
C GLN A 222 2.59 -8.57 -1.69
N ILE A 223 3.00 -9.39 -0.71
CA ILE A 223 3.25 -10.82 -0.89
C ILE A 223 1.98 -11.59 -1.23
N ASP A 224 0.83 -11.08 -0.86
CA ASP A 224 -0.47 -11.67 -1.20
C ASP A 224 -1.03 -11.21 -2.57
N GLY A 225 -0.35 -10.27 -3.24
CA GLY A 225 -0.74 -9.68 -4.51
C GLY A 225 -1.25 -8.24 -4.42
N GLY A 226 -1.36 -7.69 -3.20
CA GLY A 226 -1.77 -6.31 -2.95
C GLY A 226 -3.20 -5.98 -3.37
N LEU A 227 -3.55 -4.70 -3.35
CA LEU A 227 -4.86 -4.22 -3.81
C LEU A 227 -5.08 -4.51 -5.30
N LYS A 228 -4.00 -4.60 -6.07
CA LYS A 228 -4.04 -4.86 -7.51
C LYS A 228 -4.56 -6.25 -7.84
N CYS A 229 -4.10 -7.27 -7.15
CA CYS A 229 -4.36 -8.67 -7.50
C CYS A 229 -5.23 -9.40 -6.49
N PHE A 230 -5.04 -9.19 -5.20
CA PHE A 230 -5.95 -9.74 -4.20
C PHE A 230 -7.33 -9.13 -4.37
N GLY A 231 -7.38 -7.84 -4.67
CA GLY A 231 -8.59 -7.04 -4.81
C GLY A 231 -8.64 -5.92 -3.77
N HIS A 232 -9.49 -4.91 -4.03
CA HIS A 232 -9.63 -3.74 -3.17
C HIS A 232 -11.09 -3.50 -2.75
N PRO A 233 -11.71 -4.41 -1.98
CA PRO A 233 -12.93 -4.10 -1.25
C PRO A 233 -12.54 -3.17 -0.09
N ILE A 234 -12.80 -1.86 -0.26
CA ILE A 234 -12.21 -0.77 0.53
C ILE A 234 -12.37 -1.00 2.03
N GLY A 235 -13.57 -1.34 2.48
CA GLY A 235 -13.86 -1.61 3.90
C GLY A 235 -13.17 -2.88 4.46
N ALA A 236 -12.66 -3.76 3.60
CA ALA A 236 -12.01 -5.01 4.01
C ALA A 236 -10.48 -5.01 3.85
N SER A 237 -9.92 -4.12 3.02
CA SER A 237 -8.52 -4.16 2.59
C SER A 237 -7.54 -4.10 3.76
N GLY A 238 -7.76 -3.25 4.76
CA GLY A 238 -6.86 -3.16 5.92
C GLY A 238 -6.82 -4.45 6.73
N LEU A 239 -7.96 -5.13 6.92
CA LEU A 239 -8.01 -6.42 7.60
C LEU A 239 -7.40 -7.54 6.76
N ARG A 240 -7.52 -7.48 5.43
CA ARG A 240 -6.83 -8.41 4.52
C ARG A 240 -5.31 -8.32 4.67
N MET A 241 -4.75 -7.11 4.71
CA MET A 241 -3.31 -6.90 4.94
C MET A 241 -2.87 -7.53 6.27
N LEU A 242 -3.61 -7.30 7.36
CA LEU A 242 -3.34 -7.91 8.66
C LEU A 242 -3.45 -9.44 8.60
N TYR A 243 -4.34 -10.00 7.79
CA TYR A 243 -4.46 -11.43 7.59
C TYR A 243 -3.18 -12.03 6.96
N GLU A 244 -2.59 -11.39 5.95
CA GLU A 244 -1.32 -11.86 5.38
C GLU A 244 -0.18 -11.76 6.41
N MET A 245 -0.07 -10.63 7.16
CA MET A 245 0.90 -10.51 8.25
C MET A 245 0.77 -11.64 9.27
N TYR A 246 -0.47 -11.96 9.66
CA TYR A 246 -0.76 -13.04 10.58
C TYR A 246 -0.31 -14.41 10.03
N LEU A 247 -0.62 -14.70 8.76
CA LEU A 247 -0.22 -15.97 8.13
C LEU A 247 1.30 -16.11 8.07
N GLN A 248 2.00 -15.06 7.69
CA GLN A 248 3.45 -15.03 7.58
C GLN A 248 4.13 -15.26 8.95
N LEU A 249 3.70 -14.53 9.98
CA LEU A 249 4.24 -14.65 11.34
C LEU A 249 3.89 -15.99 12.00
N GLN A 250 2.86 -16.68 11.53
CA GLN A 250 2.47 -18.02 12.01
C GLN A 250 3.11 -19.16 11.20
N GLY A 251 3.92 -18.87 10.17
CA GLY A 251 4.47 -19.90 9.29
C GLY A 251 3.39 -20.61 8.44
N ARG A 252 2.30 -19.94 8.13
CA ARG A 252 1.09 -20.51 7.49
C ARG A 252 0.75 -19.92 6.12
N ALA A 253 1.66 -19.14 5.54
CA ALA A 253 1.44 -18.50 4.25
C ALA A 253 1.61 -19.44 3.04
N GLY A 254 2.00 -20.71 3.27
CA GLY A 254 2.14 -21.73 2.21
C GLY A 254 3.19 -21.31 1.18
N PRO A 255 2.87 -21.30 -0.14
CA PRO A 255 3.86 -21.00 -1.18
C PRO A 255 4.35 -19.54 -1.16
N ARG A 256 3.73 -18.68 -0.37
CA ARG A 256 4.15 -17.28 -0.18
C ARG A 256 5.00 -17.06 1.08
N GLN A 257 5.25 -18.14 1.86
CA GLN A 257 5.92 -18.02 3.14
C GLN A 257 7.31 -17.40 2.99
N LEU A 258 7.53 -16.30 3.69
CA LEU A 258 8.83 -15.66 3.82
C LEU A 258 9.69 -16.37 4.87
N LYS A 259 10.99 -16.22 4.74
CA LYS A 259 11.94 -16.81 5.68
C LYS A 259 12.00 -15.97 6.96
N ASP A 260 11.70 -16.60 8.09
CA ASP A 260 11.85 -16.07 9.45
C ASP A 260 11.37 -14.61 9.66
N PRO A 261 10.13 -14.24 9.27
CA PRO A 261 9.65 -12.87 9.44
C PRO A 261 9.46 -12.56 10.94
N VAL A 262 9.91 -11.36 11.36
CA VAL A 262 9.82 -10.88 12.75
C VAL A 262 8.77 -9.79 12.89
N PHE A 263 8.84 -8.75 12.05
CA PHE A 263 7.91 -7.66 12.01
C PHE A 263 7.26 -7.51 10.64
N GLY A 264 5.95 -7.44 10.62
CA GLY A 264 5.17 -7.03 9.46
C GLY A 264 4.60 -5.63 9.66
N MET A 265 4.54 -4.83 8.60
CA MET A 265 3.95 -3.50 8.64
C MET A 265 2.81 -3.41 7.63
N THR A 266 1.70 -2.81 8.03
CA THR A 266 0.61 -2.45 7.12
C THR A 266 0.45 -0.94 7.06
N HIS A 267 0.19 -0.43 5.86
CA HIS A 267 -0.11 0.97 5.60
C HIS A 267 -1.40 1.07 4.81
N ASN A 268 -2.34 1.88 5.29
CA ASN A 268 -3.58 2.18 4.59
C ASN A 268 -3.74 3.69 4.43
N LEU A 269 -4.17 4.10 3.24
CA LEU A 269 -4.44 5.48 2.89
C LEU A 269 -5.89 5.60 2.40
N GLY A 270 -6.65 6.50 2.98
CA GLY A 270 -8.01 6.83 2.54
C GLY A 270 -8.08 8.28 2.06
N GLY A 271 -8.51 8.50 0.83
CA GLY A 271 -8.62 9.84 0.24
C GLY A 271 -7.67 10.08 -0.94
N ALA A 272 -7.30 11.33 -1.18
CA ALA A 272 -6.43 11.78 -2.26
C ALA A 272 -5.08 12.26 -1.71
N PRO A 273 -4.02 12.40 -2.53
CA PRO A 273 -2.72 12.88 -2.05
C PRO A 273 -2.78 14.19 -1.27
N ALA A 274 -3.62 15.14 -1.69
CA ALA A 274 -3.78 16.44 -1.04
C ALA A 274 -4.70 16.45 0.20
N SER A 275 -5.42 15.36 0.46
CA SER A 275 -6.34 15.25 1.61
C SER A 275 -6.63 13.80 1.89
N ASN A 276 -6.05 13.29 2.97
CA ASN A 276 -6.15 11.87 3.27
C ASN A 276 -6.09 11.57 4.77
N VAL A 277 -6.43 10.33 5.09
CA VAL A 277 -6.16 9.71 6.37
C VAL A 277 -5.23 8.53 6.15
N CYS A 278 -4.22 8.38 6.98
CA CYS A 278 -3.25 7.29 6.92
C CYS A 278 -3.23 6.53 8.24
N SER A 279 -3.26 5.20 8.15
CA SER A 279 -2.99 4.33 9.30
C SER A 279 -1.79 3.44 9.03
N VAL A 280 -0.96 3.27 10.06
CA VAL A 280 0.19 2.34 10.07
C VAL A 280 0.06 1.42 11.26
N ALA A 281 0.08 0.11 11.01
CA ALA A 281 0.16 -0.89 12.06
C ALA A 281 1.45 -1.70 11.92
N ILE A 282 2.08 -2.01 13.06
CA ILE A 282 3.24 -2.92 13.13
C ILE A 282 2.82 -4.14 13.92
N ILE A 283 2.99 -5.30 13.32
CA ILE A 283 2.61 -6.59 13.86
C ILE A 283 3.87 -7.43 14.02
N GLY A 284 4.02 -8.08 15.15
CA GLY A 284 5.20 -8.91 15.43
C GLY A 284 4.86 -10.15 16.24
N GLN A 285 5.82 -11.03 16.40
CA GLN A 285 5.70 -12.16 17.32
C GLN A 285 5.74 -11.66 18.78
N GLU A 286 5.24 -12.47 19.70
CA GLU A 286 5.11 -12.07 21.11
C GLU A 286 6.45 -11.65 21.75
N GLY A 287 7.53 -12.29 21.39
CA GLY A 287 8.88 -12.03 21.95
C GLY A 287 9.75 -11.06 21.14
N ALA A 288 9.21 -10.49 20.05
CA ALA A 288 9.94 -9.57 19.18
C ALA A 288 9.95 -8.13 19.71
#